data_41a24b091f33e1f000e58b9baeb5695d
#
_entry.id   41a24b091f33e1f000e58b9baeb5695d
#
_cell.length_a   1.000
_cell.length_b   1.000
_cell.length_c   1.000
_cell.angle_alpha   90.00
_cell.angle_beta   90.00
_cell.angle_gamma   90.00
#
_symmetry.space_group_name_H-M   'P 1'
#
loop_
_entity.id
_entity.type
_entity.pdbx_description
1 polymer ?
#
loop_
_entity_poly.entity_id
_entity_poly.type
_entity_poly.pdbx_seq_one_letter_code
_entity_poly.pdbx_strand_id
1 'polypeptide(L)'
;MEKFNNLNELIVALLLWITTNTEYKEPKKFPQIIFMEQNELSELACGRKCEIFALTPENPKYTIFLSSELSPLTNVCDRGILMHELIHILQDDQGVFIDYENKTKKHLREMDALVNHNIYLSQYGKKILYSNGFAAKFKTQSKNNL
;
A
#
# COMPACT_ATOMS: atom_id res chain seq x y z
N MET A 1 17.61 6.87 11.62
CA MET A 1 16.30 6.75 10.95
C MET A 1 16.29 7.60 9.70
N GLU A 2 15.82 7.03 8.61
CA GLU A 2 15.69 7.77 7.35
C GLU A 2 14.68 8.90 7.49
N LYS A 3 15.04 10.05 6.94
CA LYS A 3 14.17 11.23 6.91
C LYS A 3 13.81 11.55 5.47
N PHE A 4 12.55 11.88 5.25
CA PHE A 4 12.04 12.26 3.94
C PHE A 4 11.42 13.66 4.03
N ASN A 5 11.83 14.53 3.14
CA ASN A 5 11.37 15.91 3.16
C ASN A 5 9.98 16.09 2.56
N ASN A 6 9.60 15.19 1.65
CA ASN A 6 8.31 15.26 0.97
C ASN A 6 7.91 13.88 0.44
N LEU A 7 6.66 13.78 -0.03
CA LEU A 7 6.13 12.52 -0.54
C LEU A 7 6.87 12.01 -1.77
N ASN A 8 7.27 12.89 -2.69
CA ASN A 8 7.97 12.44 -3.89
C ASN A 8 9.28 11.74 -3.53
N GLU A 9 10.02 12.30 -2.58
CA GLU A 9 11.26 11.70 -2.10
C GLU A 9 10.99 10.33 -1.47
N LEU A 10 9.92 10.22 -0.67
CA LEU A 10 9.53 8.96 -0.07
C LEU A 10 9.12 7.93 -1.13
N ILE A 11 8.31 8.33 -2.12
CA ILE A 11 7.88 7.42 -3.18
C ILE A 11 9.08 6.88 -3.96
N VAL A 12 10.03 7.74 -4.29
CA VAL A 12 11.27 7.32 -4.97
C VAL A 12 12.00 6.27 -4.14
N ALA A 13 12.13 6.49 -2.84
CA ALA A 13 12.81 5.54 -1.95
C ALA A 13 12.06 4.22 -1.85
N LEU A 14 10.74 4.26 -1.76
CA LEU A 14 9.93 3.04 -1.69
C LEU A 14 9.97 2.26 -3.01
N LEU A 15 9.91 2.95 -4.14
CA LEU A 15 10.03 2.30 -5.44
C LEU A 15 11.40 1.66 -5.61
N LEU A 16 12.46 2.32 -5.13
CA LEU A 16 13.79 1.74 -5.14
C LEU A 16 13.86 0.48 -4.28
N TRP A 17 13.24 0.52 -3.11
CA TRP A 17 13.16 -0.66 -2.25
C TRP A 17 12.48 -1.82 -2.97
N ILE A 18 11.34 -1.55 -3.61
CA ILE A 18 10.56 -2.57 -4.31
C ILE A 18 11.37 -3.15 -5.47
N THR A 19 11.97 -2.31 -6.31
CA THR A 19 12.73 -2.80 -7.46
C THR A 19 14.00 -3.54 -7.05
N THR A 20 14.54 -3.23 -5.89
CA THR A 20 15.72 -3.92 -5.35
C THR A 20 15.36 -5.28 -4.75
N ASN A 21 14.22 -5.39 -4.10
CA ASN A 21 13.84 -6.57 -3.32
C ASN A 21 12.84 -7.49 -4.02
N THR A 22 12.33 -7.11 -5.19
CA THR A 22 11.37 -7.90 -5.96
C THR A 22 11.77 -7.91 -7.42
N GLU A 23 10.98 -8.59 -8.25
CA GLU A 23 11.18 -8.57 -9.70
C GLU A 23 10.41 -7.44 -10.40
N TYR A 24 9.68 -6.64 -9.65
CA TYR A 24 8.98 -5.49 -10.22
C TYR A 24 9.98 -4.47 -10.76
N LYS A 25 9.61 -3.88 -11.90
CA LYS A 25 10.36 -2.77 -12.50
C LYS A 25 9.70 -1.45 -12.14
N GLU A 26 10.37 -0.36 -12.44
CA GLU A 26 9.79 0.95 -12.20
C GLU A 26 8.50 1.13 -13.01
N PRO A 27 7.51 1.86 -12.45
CA PRO A 27 6.27 2.11 -13.18
C PRO A 27 6.49 3.04 -14.36
N LYS A 28 5.63 2.92 -15.37
CA LYS A 28 5.69 3.77 -16.56
C LYS A 28 5.36 5.22 -16.28
N LYS A 29 4.60 5.47 -15.21
CA LYS A 29 4.27 6.82 -14.76
C LYS A 29 4.50 6.92 -13.26
N PHE A 30 4.92 8.10 -12.81
CA PHE A 30 5.15 8.34 -11.39
C PHE A 30 3.83 8.31 -10.63
N PRO A 31 3.73 7.52 -9.54
CA PRO A 31 2.47 7.42 -8.79
C PRO A 31 2.09 8.75 -8.13
N GLN A 32 0.79 9.00 -8.08
CA GLN A 32 0.21 10.18 -7.44
C GLN A 32 -0.48 9.76 -6.15
N ILE A 33 -0.20 10.49 -5.07
CA ILE A 33 -0.85 10.28 -3.78
C ILE A 33 -1.86 11.40 -3.56
N ILE A 34 -3.10 11.01 -3.27
CA ILE A 34 -4.16 11.95 -2.91
C ILE A 34 -4.59 11.62 -1.50
N PHE A 35 -4.37 12.55 -0.58
CA PHE A 35 -4.87 12.39 0.78
C PHE A 35 -6.36 12.66 0.81
N MET A 36 -7.06 11.83 1.57
CA MET A 36 -8.50 11.89 1.66
C MET A 36 -8.92 11.74 3.12
N GLU A 37 -9.94 12.47 3.53
CA GLU A 37 -10.50 12.35 4.86
C GLU A 37 -11.04 10.92 5.05
N GLN A 38 -10.90 10.39 6.26
CA GLN A 38 -11.17 8.97 6.53
C GLN A 38 -12.60 8.55 6.14
N ASN A 39 -13.59 9.37 6.43
CA ASN A 39 -14.97 9.04 6.09
C ASN A 39 -15.20 9.02 4.57
N GLU A 40 -14.58 9.95 3.84
CA GLU A 40 -14.66 9.99 2.38
C GLU A 40 -13.98 8.75 1.78
N LEU A 41 -12.83 8.37 2.32
CA LEU A 41 -12.10 7.20 1.85
C LEU A 41 -12.93 5.92 2.07
N SER A 42 -13.52 5.79 3.24
CA SER A 42 -14.38 4.64 3.58
C SER A 42 -15.56 4.55 2.63
N GLU A 43 -16.21 5.69 2.37
CA GLU A 43 -17.36 5.73 1.46
C GLU A 43 -16.97 5.33 0.05
N LEU A 44 -15.84 5.86 -0.43
CA LEU A 44 -15.34 5.54 -1.77
C LEU A 44 -14.99 4.05 -1.91
N ALA A 45 -14.33 3.49 -0.90
CA ALA A 45 -13.83 2.12 -0.97
C ALA A 45 -14.89 1.07 -0.66
N CYS A 46 -15.78 1.35 0.28
CA CYS A 46 -16.72 0.37 0.83
C CYS A 46 -18.18 0.71 0.61
N GLY A 47 -18.49 1.94 0.20
CA GLY A 47 -19.84 2.43 0.11
C GLY A 47 -20.51 2.60 1.47
N ARG A 48 -19.71 2.52 2.53
CA ARG A 48 -20.16 2.63 3.92
C ARG A 48 -18.96 2.85 4.81
N LYS A 49 -19.20 3.14 6.08
CA LYS A 49 -18.10 3.26 7.04
C LYS A 49 -17.34 1.93 7.17
N CYS A 50 -16.04 1.95 6.98
CA CYS A 50 -15.18 0.79 7.14
C CYS A 50 -13.77 1.22 7.55
N GLU A 51 -12.97 0.25 7.98
CA GLU A 51 -11.62 0.51 8.49
C GLU A 51 -10.57 0.32 7.41
N ILE A 52 -10.64 1.14 6.37
CA ILE A 52 -9.64 1.13 5.31
C ILE A 52 -8.84 2.43 5.35
N PHE A 53 -7.51 2.33 5.20
CA PHE A 53 -6.63 3.48 5.28
C PHE A 53 -6.03 3.88 3.93
N ALA A 54 -6.16 3.04 2.92
CA ALA A 54 -5.62 3.35 1.60
C ALA A 54 -6.37 2.56 0.53
N LEU A 55 -6.36 3.08 -0.68
CA LEU A 55 -7.02 2.47 -1.82
C LEU A 55 -6.27 2.80 -3.10
N THR A 56 -5.99 1.76 -3.90
CA THR A 56 -5.45 1.92 -5.25
C THR A 56 -6.54 1.50 -6.23
N PRO A 57 -7.32 2.45 -6.80
CA PRO A 57 -8.40 2.12 -7.70
C PRO A 57 -7.89 1.74 -9.10
N GLU A 58 -8.74 1.08 -9.87
CA GLU A 58 -8.45 0.84 -11.29
C GLU A 58 -8.42 2.15 -12.08
N ASN A 59 -9.24 3.10 -11.69
CA ASN A 59 -9.33 4.43 -12.30
C ASN A 59 -9.44 5.49 -11.21
N PRO A 60 -8.66 6.56 -11.28
CA PRO A 60 -7.58 6.80 -12.24
C PRO A 60 -6.36 5.91 -11.95
N LYS A 61 -5.69 5.46 -13.00
CA LYS A 61 -4.47 4.67 -12.88
C LYS A 61 -3.35 5.46 -12.20
N TYR A 62 -2.39 4.75 -11.62
CA TYR A 62 -1.21 5.35 -10.98
C TYR A 62 -1.57 6.30 -9.83
N THR A 63 -2.72 6.08 -9.21
CA THR A 63 -3.22 6.93 -8.13
C THR A 63 -3.47 6.09 -6.87
N ILE A 64 -3.04 6.62 -5.74
CA ILE A 64 -3.30 6.03 -4.42
C ILE A 64 -4.06 7.07 -3.61
N PHE A 65 -5.23 6.69 -3.09
CA PHE A 65 -5.94 7.46 -2.09
C PHE A 65 -5.46 7.01 -0.71
N LEU A 66 -5.02 7.95 0.10
CA LEU A 66 -4.43 7.65 1.40
C LEU A 66 -5.17 8.46 2.47
N SER A 67 -5.54 7.79 3.56
CA SER A 67 -6.20 8.49 4.66
C SER A 67 -5.34 9.63 5.18
N SER A 68 -5.96 10.79 5.41
CA SER A 68 -5.28 11.93 6.00
C SER A 68 -4.85 11.69 7.45
N GLU A 69 -5.32 10.60 8.07
CA GLU A 69 -4.88 10.20 9.41
C GLU A 69 -3.49 9.56 9.39
N LEU A 70 -2.97 9.20 8.23
CA LEU A 70 -1.66 8.57 8.11
C LEU A 70 -0.55 9.61 7.95
N SER A 71 0.63 9.27 8.47
CA SER A 71 1.81 10.13 8.41
C SER A 71 3.02 9.33 7.88
N PRO A 72 3.02 8.99 6.59
CA PRO A 72 4.06 8.11 6.05
C PRO A 72 5.47 8.70 6.08
N LEU A 73 5.60 10.03 6.12
CA LEU A 73 6.93 10.65 6.20
C LEU A 73 7.62 10.37 7.53
N THR A 74 6.86 10.16 8.59
CA THR A 74 7.40 10.03 9.95
C THR A 74 7.08 8.72 10.64
N ASN A 75 6.16 7.93 10.13
CA ASN A 75 5.71 6.69 10.75
C ASN A 75 5.97 5.50 9.85
N VAL A 76 6.77 4.56 10.31
CA VAL A 76 7.17 3.38 9.51
C VAL A 76 5.98 2.48 9.18
N CYS A 77 5.04 2.30 10.10
CA CYS A 77 3.86 1.47 9.83
C CYS A 77 2.99 2.09 8.74
N ASP A 78 2.80 3.40 8.80
CA ASP A 78 2.04 4.13 7.76
C ASP A 78 2.78 4.09 6.42
N ARG A 79 4.10 4.17 6.47
CA ARG A 79 4.94 4.05 5.27
C ARG A 79 4.79 2.68 4.63
N GLY A 80 4.68 1.63 5.45
CA GLY A 80 4.44 0.27 4.97
C GLY A 80 3.10 0.15 4.24
N ILE A 81 2.07 0.85 4.71
CA ILE A 81 0.76 0.89 4.03
C ILE A 81 0.91 1.52 2.65
N LEU A 82 1.63 2.64 2.56
CA LEU A 82 1.90 3.27 1.27
C LEU A 82 2.68 2.35 0.34
N MET A 83 3.69 1.66 0.85
CA MET A 83 4.47 0.71 0.07
C MET A 83 3.58 -0.43 -0.47
N HIS A 84 2.66 -0.93 0.34
CA HIS A 84 1.70 -1.96 -0.05
C HIS A 84 0.87 -1.48 -1.25
N GLU A 85 0.38 -0.25 -1.21
CA GLU A 85 -0.40 0.31 -2.33
C GLU A 85 0.46 0.53 -3.57
N LEU A 86 1.72 0.88 -3.41
CA LEU A 86 2.64 0.98 -4.54
C LEU A 86 2.83 -0.36 -5.25
N ILE A 87 2.84 -1.46 -4.50
CA ILE A 87 2.87 -2.81 -5.11
C ILE A 87 1.65 -3.00 -6.02
N HIS A 88 0.46 -2.57 -5.59
CA HIS A 88 -0.74 -2.67 -6.44
C HIS A 88 -0.60 -1.85 -7.72
N ILE A 89 -0.01 -0.66 -7.64
CA ILE A 89 0.28 0.14 -8.84
C ILE A 89 1.16 -0.66 -9.81
N LEU A 90 2.19 -1.31 -9.29
CA LEU A 90 3.13 -2.07 -10.14
C LEU A 90 2.48 -3.35 -10.70
N GLN A 91 1.62 -4.00 -9.92
CA GLN A 91 0.86 -5.15 -10.42
C GLN A 91 0.01 -4.75 -11.63
N ASP A 92 -0.68 -3.64 -11.54
CA ASP A 92 -1.51 -3.14 -12.64
C ASP A 92 -0.66 -2.70 -13.83
N ASP A 93 0.41 -1.94 -13.56
CA ASP A 93 1.32 -1.43 -14.60
C ASP A 93 1.98 -2.56 -15.40
N GLN A 94 2.30 -3.67 -14.75
CA GLN A 94 3.08 -4.76 -15.35
C GLN A 94 2.25 -6.00 -15.65
N GLY A 95 0.94 -5.93 -15.45
CA GLY A 95 0.02 -7.01 -15.82
C GLY A 95 0.21 -8.30 -15.03
N VAL A 96 0.59 -8.20 -13.77
CA VAL A 96 0.81 -9.37 -12.93
C VAL A 96 -0.53 -9.99 -12.53
N PHE A 97 -0.62 -11.32 -12.61
CA PHE A 97 -1.83 -12.10 -12.32
C PHE A 97 -3.00 -11.84 -13.26
N ILE A 98 -2.74 -11.25 -14.43
CA ILE A 98 -3.80 -10.85 -15.35
C ILE A 98 -4.59 -12.05 -15.92
N ASP A 99 -3.97 -13.23 -16.01
CA ASP A 99 -4.59 -14.42 -16.59
C ASP A 99 -5.47 -15.21 -15.60
N TYR A 100 -5.52 -14.81 -14.35
CA TYR A 100 -6.32 -15.47 -13.34
C TYR A 100 -7.75 -14.91 -13.33
N GLU A 101 -8.72 -15.75 -12.92
CA GLU A 101 -10.09 -15.28 -12.74
C GLU A 101 -10.15 -14.24 -11.61
N ASN A 102 -11.19 -13.39 -11.61
CA ASN A 102 -11.22 -12.20 -10.76
C ASN A 102 -11.01 -12.45 -9.28
N LYS A 103 -11.63 -13.48 -8.72
CA LYS A 103 -11.51 -13.77 -7.28
C LYS A 103 -10.10 -14.23 -6.92
N THR A 104 -9.53 -15.13 -7.74
CA THR A 104 -8.17 -15.62 -7.55
C THR A 104 -7.16 -14.50 -7.75
N LYS A 105 -7.36 -13.68 -8.77
CA LYS A 105 -6.50 -12.53 -9.06
C LYS A 105 -6.46 -11.58 -7.87
N LYS A 106 -7.62 -11.24 -7.30
CA LYS A 106 -7.69 -10.36 -6.15
C LYS A 106 -6.92 -10.93 -4.96
N HIS A 107 -7.10 -12.22 -4.69
CA HIS A 107 -6.40 -12.89 -3.61
C HIS A 107 -4.88 -12.88 -3.81
N LEU A 108 -4.42 -13.24 -5.01
CA LEU A 108 -3.00 -13.27 -5.32
C LEU A 108 -2.36 -11.88 -5.23
N ARG A 109 -3.07 -10.86 -5.70
CA ARG A 109 -2.60 -9.47 -5.62
C ARG A 109 -2.41 -9.05 -4.17
N GLU A 110 -3.39 -9.36 -3.31
CA GLU A 110 -3.31 -9.00 -1.89
C GLU A 110 -2.20 -9.78 -1.17
N MET A 111 -2.07 -11.07 -1.45
CA MET A 111 -1.04 -11.88 -0.83
C MET A 111 0.36 -11.41 -1.22
N ASP A 112 0.56 -11.09 -2.49
CA ASP A 112 1.84 -10.57 -2.97
C ASP A 112 2.18 -9.25 -2.30
N ALA A 113 1.23 -8.33 -2.26
CA ALA A 113 1.43 -7.03 -1.62
C ALA A 113 1.71 -7.20 -0.11
N LEU A 114 0.99 -8.10 0.54
CA LEU A 114 1.14 -8.32 1.98
C LEU A 114 2.50 -8.96 2.31
N VAL A 115 2.96 -9.91 1.52
CA VAL A 115 4.27 -10.53 1.71
C VAL A 115 5.37 -9.46 1.65
N ASN A 116 5.33 -8.61 0.66
CA ASN A 116 6.33 -7.55 0.51
C ASN A 116 6.20 -6.49 1.60
N HIS A 117 4.97 -6.16 1.99
CA HIS A 117 4.70 -5.26 3.10
C HIS A 117 5.34 -5.79 4.38
N ASN A 118 5.19 -7.09 4.65
CA ASN A 118 5.77 -7.72 5.84
C ASN A 118 7.29 -7.74 5.80
N ILE A 119 7.88 -8.00 4.63
CA ILE A 119 9.34 -7.95 4.48
C ILE A 119 9.85 -6.54 4.81
N TYR A 120 9.17 -5.53 4.27
CA TYR A 120 9.52 -4.13 4.56
C TYR A 120 9.45 -3.83 6.06
N LEU A 121 8.34 -4.18 6.69
CA LEU A 121 8.16 -3.93 8.14
C LEU A 121 9.20 -4.66 8.98
N SER A 122 9.54 -5.90 8.61
CA SER A 122 10.50 -6.68 9.38
C SER A 122 11.89 -6.05 9.40
N GLN A 123 12.26 -5.32 8.35
CA GLN A 123 13.53 -4.62 8.29
C GLN A 123 13.63 -3.46 9.31
N TYR A 124 12.49 -3.02 9.81
CA TYR A 124 12.40 -1.99 10.84
C TYR A 124 12.01 -2.55 12.20
N GLY A 125 12.07 -3.89 12.36
CA GLY A 125 11.73 -4.55 13.63
C GLY A 125 10.24 -4.52 13.95
N LYS A 126 9.37 -4.40 12.94
CA LYS A 126 7.92 -4.36 13.15
C LYS A 126 7.30 -5.73 12.99
N LYS A 127 6.11 -5.91 13.60
CA LYS A 127 5.40 -7.19 13.56
C LYS A 127 4.82 -7.47 12.19
N ILE A 128 4.71 -8.76 11.90
CA ILE A 128 4.13 -9.26 10.65
C ILE A 128 2.61 -9.09 10.66
N LEU A 129 2.06 -8.67 9.54
CA LEU A 129 0.63 -8.56 9.32
C LEU A 129 0.12 -9.87 8.73
N TYR A 130 -1.16 -10.18 8.98
CA TYR A 130 -1.80 -11.38 8.47
C TYR A 130 -2.94 -11.02 7.52
N SER A 131 -3.25 -11.91 6.58
CA SER A 131 -4.14 -11.63 5.47
C SER A 131 -5.64 -11.66 5.77
N ASN A 132 -6.07 -12.17 6.90
CA ASN A 132 -7.49 -12.29 7.22
C ASN A 132 -8.12 -10.92 7.48
N GLY A 133 -9.09 -10.52 6.66
CA GLY A 133 -9.75 -9.23 6.84
C GLY A 133 -8.76 -8.10 6.67
N PHE A 134 -8.27 -7.95 5.48
CA PHE A 134 -7.13 -7.10 5.14
C PHE A 134 -7.16 -5.71 5.77
N ALA A 135 -8.22 -4.93 5.54
CA ALA A 135 -8.30 -3.57 6.08
C ALA A 135 -8.32 -3.53 7.60
N ALA A 136 -9.12 -4.41 8.20
CA ALA A 136 -9.21 -4.51 9.66
C ALA A 136 -7.89 -4.94 10.27
N LYS A 137 -7.18 -5.86 9.61
CA LYS A 137 -5.86 -6.31 10.07
C LYS A 137 -4.84 -5.18 10.06
N PHE A 138 -4.85 -4.34 9.06
CA PHE A 138 -3.95 -3.19 9.01
C PHE A 138 -4.15 -2.30 10.22
N LYS A 139 -5.38 -1.92 10.52
CA LYS A 139 -5.66 -1.08 11.65
C LYS A 139 -5.22 -1.71 12.97
N THR A 140 -5.56 -2.98 13.16
CA THR A 140 -5.21 -3.71 14.39
C THR A 140 -3.70 -3.78 14.57
N GLN A 141 -2.97 -4.16 13.54
CA GLN A 141 -1.51 -4.28 13.61
C GLN A 141 -0.83 -2.94 13.80
N SER A 142 -1.31 -1.89 13.14
CA SER A 142 -0.75 -0.56 13.32
C SER A 142 -0.87 -0.10 14.76
N LYS A 143 -2.03 -0.32 15.39
CA LYS A 143 -2.22 0.01 16.80
C LYS A 143 -1.29 -0.78 17.71
N ASN A 144 -1.12 -2.07 17.43
CA ASN A 144 -0.31 -2.94 18.26
C ASN A 144 1.19 -2.70 18.11
N ASN A 145 1.61 -2.14 16.98
CA ASN A 145 3.01 -1.94 16.63
C ASN A 145 3.48 -0.49 16.83
N LEU A 146 2.57 0.38 17.16
CA LEU A 146 2.88 1.77 17.49
C LEU A 146 3.10 1.93 18.99
#